data_74f8f22c23dd9b888ced3551d764c147
#
_entry.id   74f8f22c23dd9b888ced3551d764c147
#
_cell.length_a   1.000
_cell.length_b   1.000
_cell.length_c   1.000
_cell.angle_alpha   90.00
_cell.angle_beta   90.00
_cell.angle_gamma   90.00
#
_symmetry.space_group_name_H-M   'P 1'
#
loop_
_entity.id
_entity.type
_entity.pdbx_description
1 polymer ?
#
loop_
_entity_poly.entity_id
_entity_poly.type
_entity_poly.pdbx_seq_one_letter_code
_entity_poly.pdbx_strand_id
1 'polypeptide(L)'
;LVNNAGYGHLGLFEQTSDADARAQFETNVFGMMDVTRAVLPVMRARRSGRVLNLSSVAGMAGFAMAGLYCASKFAVEGFSLSLAQEVKAFGIHVTVVAPGFIRTDFLDPSSYRLPDASIPDYAAMDEALRAAYLPMNHLQPGDPARLGRALVELAASESPPLRWSAGSDAVQMVDARLAELKAELDAGRALSASVDGEWA
;
A
#
# COMPACT_ATOMS: atom_id res chain seq x y z
N LEU A 1 -1.15 -7.64 16.01
CA LEU A 1 -2.18 -7.02 15.16
C LEU A 1 -1.79 -7.18 13.70
N VAL A 2 -2.71 -7.66 12.87
CA VAL A 2 -2.57 -7.65 11.42
C VAL A 2 -3.72 -6.81 10.86
N ASN A 3 -3.39 -5.67 10.27
CA ASN A 3 -4.32 -4.80 9.58
C ASN A 3 -4.38 -5.21 8.11
N ASN A 4 -5.32 -6.10 7.79
CA ASN A 4 -5.47 -6.67 6.46
C ASN A 4 -6.72 -6.16 5.72
N ALA A 5 -7.72 -5.62 6.42
CA ALA A 5 -8.94 -5.13 5.80
C ALA A 5 -8.64 -4.05 4.76
N GLY A 6 -9.20 -4.21 3.57
CA GLY A 6 -9.00 -3.29 2.48
C GLY A 6 -9.55 -3.82 1.17
N TYR A 7 -9.84 -2.91 0.25
CA TYR A 7 -10.32 -3.22 -1.09
C TYR A 7 -9.70 -2.24 -2.10
N GLY A 8 -9.89 -2.50 -3.38
CA GLY A 8 -9.46 -1.62 -4.46
C GLY A 8 -10.65 -0.89 -5.12
N HIS A 9 -10.59 0.44 -5.22
CA HIS A 9 -11.40 1.17 -6.17
C HIS A 9 -10.58 1.28 -7.46
N LEU A 10 -11.07 0.66 -8.52
CA LEU A 10 -10.40 0.57 -9.82
C LEU A 10 -11.19 1.39 -10.84
N GLY A 11 -10.62 2.51 -11.26
CA GLY A 11 -11.23 3.43 -12.22
C GLY A 11 -10.32 4.60 -12.51
N LEU A 12 -10.54 5.25 -13.64
CA LEU A 12 -9.85 6.48 -13.99
C LEU A 12 -10.33 7.59 -13.06
N PHE A 13 -9.43 8.44 -12.59
CA PHE A 13 -9.71 9.38 -11.50
C PHE A 13 -10.88 10.32 -11.78
N GLU A 14 -10.99 10.84 -13.00
CA GLU A 14 -12.08 11.78 -13.36
C GLU A 14 -13.47 11.12 -13.38
N GLN A 15 -13.53 9.78 -13.50
CA GLN A 15 -14.77 9.01 -13.42
C GLN A 15 -15.17 8.68 -11.97
N THR A 16 -14.27 8.91 -11.01
CA THR A 16 -14.46 8.53 -9.61
C THR A 16 -15.14 9.64 -8.83
N SER A 17 -16.16 9.31 -8.06
CA SER A 17 -16.86 10.26 -7.21
C SER A 17 -16.08 10.59 -5.91
N ASP A 18 -16.40 11.74 -5.29
CA ASP A 18 -15.92 12.10 -3.95
C ASP A 18 -16.33 11.04 -2.90
N ALA A 19 -17.52 10.46 -3.05
CA ALA A 19 -18.00 9.41 -2.16
C ALA A 19 -17.14 8.14 -2.24
N ASP A 20 -16.74 7.73 -3.45
CA ASP A 20 -15.84 6.58 -3.67
C ASP A 20 -14.47 6.83 -3.05
N ALA A 21 -13.93 8.05 -3.25
CA ALA A 21 -12.65 8.44 -2.67
C ALA A 21 -12.69 8.35 -1.14
N ARG A 22 -13.73 8.89 -0.50
CA ARG A 22 -13.89 8.82 0.96
C ARG A 22 -14.05 7.39 1.45
N ALA A 23 -14.89 6.57 0.79
CA ALA A 23 -15.10 5.17 1.16
C ALA A 23 -13.82 4.33 1.06
N GLN A 24 -12.98 4.57 0.03
CA GLN A 24 -11.67 3.92 -0.12
C GLN A 24 -10.75 4.25 1.07
N PHE A 25 -10.67 5.52 1.46
CA PHE A 25 -9.84 5.95 2.58
C PHE A 25 -10.41 5.52 3.93
N GLU A 26 -11.74 5.56 4.09
CA GLU A 26 -12.41 5.11 5.32
C GLU A 26 -12.02 3.67 5.69
N THR A 27 -12.06 2.78 4.69
CA THR A 27 -11.70 1.38 4.93
C THR A 27 -10.18 1.17 5.03
N ASN A 28 -9.42 1.61 4.01
CA ASN A 28 -8.01 1.24 3.88
C ASN A 28 -7.08 2.02 4.83
N VAL A 29 -7.51 3.20 5.28
CA VAL A 29 -6.66 4.11 6.07
C VAL A 29 -7.24 4.36 7.45
N PHE A 30 -8.43 4.95 7.54
CA PHE A 30 -8.98 5.34 8.84
C PHE A 30 -9.37 4.13 9.69
N GLY A 31 -9.99 3.11 9.12
CA GLY A 31 -10.29 1.85 9.82
C GLY A 31 -9.03 1.18 10.37
N MET A 32 -7.94 1.13 9.58
CA MET A 32 -6.65 0.63 10.04
C MET A 32 -6.11 1.47 11.21
N MET A 33 -6.19 2.80 11.13
CA MET A 33 -5.72 3.70 12.20
C MET A 33 -6.54 3.52 13.48
N ASP A 34 -7.85 3.34 13.37
CA ASP A 34 -8.73 3.18 14.53
C ASP A 34 -8.48 1.87 15.27
N VAL A 35 -8.34 0.76 14.54
CA VAL A 35 -7.96 -0.53 15.16
C VAL A 35 -6.59 -0.44 15.79
N THR A 36 -5.62 0.19 15.13
CA THR A 36 -4.27 0.38 15.66
C THR A 36 -4.32 1.20 16.95
N ARG A 37 -5.05 2.32 16.98
CA ARG A 37 -5.23 3.19 18.14
C ARG A 37 -5.84 2.44 19.32
N ALA A 38 -6.80 1.56 19.06
CA ALA A 38 -7.45 0.76 20.11
C ALA A 38 -6.52 -0.32 20.70
N VAL A 39 -5.61 -0.90 19.91
CA VAL A 39 -4.71 -1.99 20.34
C VAL A 39 -3.42 -1.47 20.99
N LEU A 40 -2.90 -0.33 20.57
CA LEU A 40 -1.62 0.22 21.05
C LEU A 40 -1.51 0.36 22.58
N PRO A 41 -2.54 0.81 23.34
CA PRO A 41 -2.43 0.89 24.80
C PRO A 41 -2.11 -0.46 25.47
N VAL A 42 -2.66 -1.56 24.96
CA VAL A 42 -2.40 -2.90 25.46
C VAL A 42 -0.97 -3.33 25.17
N MET A 43 -0.48 -3.12 23.94
CA MET A 43 0.89 -3.43 23.55
C MET A 43 1.90 -2.58 24.34
N ARG A 44 1.62 -1.30 24.50
CA ARG A 44 2.46 -0.37 25.26
C ARG A 44 2.58 -0.78 26.73
N ALA A 45 1.46 -1.16 27.39
CA ALA A 45 1.46 -1.64 28.77
C ALA A 45 2.29 -2.93 28.93
N ARG A 46 2.26 -3.81 27.93
CA ARG A 46 3.03 -5.06 27.92
C ARG A 46 4.49 -4.87 27.52
N ARG A 47 4.88 -3.69 27.06
CA ARG A 47 6.22 -3.40 26.49
C ARG A 47 6.60 -4.37 25.38
N SER A 48 5.63 -4.85 24.64
CA SER A 48 5.80 -5.82 23.55
C SER A 48 4.61 -5.77 22.58
N GLY A 49 4.88 -5.81 21.30
CA GLY A 49 3.84 -5.87 20.28
C GLY A 49 4.39 -6.04 18.86
N ARG A 50 3.52 -6.53 17.99
CA ARG A 50 3.77 -6.62 16.54
C ARG A 50 2.56 -6.07 15.79
N VAL A 51 2.81 -5.09 14.93
CA VAL A 51 1.80 -4.50 14.04
C VAL A 51 2.25 -4.76 12.60
N LEU A 52 1.46 -5.51 11.86
CA LEU A 52 1.66 -5.81 10.45
C LEU A 52 0.59 -5.06 9.65
N ASN A 53 0.99 -4.04 8.89
CA ASN A 53 0.07 -3.26 8.07
C ASN A 53 0.19 -3.69 6.61
N LEU A 54 -0.91 -4.24 6.05
CA LEU A 54 -0.96 -4.67 4.66
C LEU A 54 -1.07 -3.45 3.73
N SER A 55 0.08 -3.06 3.17
CA SER A 55 0.21 -2.12 2.06
C SER A 55 0.05 -2.86 0.73
N SER A 56 0.85 -2.53 -0.25
CA SER A 56 0.96 -3.13 -1.58
C SER A 56 2.20 -2.54 -2.27
N VAL A 57 2.64 -3.12 -3.38
CA VAL A 57 3.52 -2.42 -4.34
C VAL A 57 2.91 -1.10 -4.80
N ALA A 58 1.57 -0.99 -4.79
CA ALA A 58 0.81 0.24 -5.03
C ALA A 58 0.99 1.33 -3.95
N GLY A 59 1.63 1.03 -2.83
CA GLY A 59 2.07 2.01 -1.83
C GLY A 59 3.42 2.64 -2.16
N MET A 60 4.09 2.23 -3.23
CA MET A 60 5.38 2.76 -3.67
C MET A 60 5.36 3.23 -5.12
N ALA A 61 4.46 2.73 -5.95
CA ALA A 61 4.31 3.10 -7.35
C ALA A 61 2.84 3.43 -7.67
N GLY A 62 2.63 4.34 -8.65
CA GLY A 62 1.32 4.64 -9.19
C GLY A 62 0.98 3.70 -10.34
N PHE A 63 -0.29 3.26 -10.38
CA PHE A 63 -0.83 2.47 -11.48
C PHE A 63 -2.04 3.18 -12.07
N ALA A 64 -2.11 3.24 -13.39
CA ALA A 64 -3.29 3.73 -14.06
C ALA A 64 -4.53 2.91 -13.62
N MET A 65 -5.69 3.54 -13.56
CA MET A 65 -6.95 2.96 -13.07
C MET A 65 -6.98 2.62 -11.56
N ALA A 66 -5.90 2.82 -10.82
CA ALA A 66 -5.82 2.50 -9.40
C ALA A 66 -5.43 3.70 -8.51
N GLY A 67 -5.67 4.93 -8.97
CA GLY A 67 -5.19 6.15 -8.31
C GLY A 67 -5.61 6.27 -6.85
N LEU A 68 -6.90 6.05 -6.53
CA LEU A 68 -7.37 6.07 -5.14
C LEU A 68 -6.80 4.93 -4.30
N TYR A 69 -6.71 3.75 -4.86
CA TYR A 69 -6.10 2.61 -4.19
C TYR A 69 -4.62 2.88 -3.88
N CYS A 70 -3.84 3.33 -4.88
CA CYS A 70 -2.45 3.73 -4.67
C CYS A 70 -2.34 4.79 -3.57
N ALA A 71 -3.11 5.87 -3.64
CA ALA A 71 -3.10 6.93 -2.63
C ALA A 71 -3.36 6.38 -1.22
N SER A 72 -4.35 5.48 -1.07
CA SER A 72 -4.62 4.84 0.22
C SER A 72 -3.44 3.99 0.73
N LYS A 73 -2.76 3.26 -0.17
CA LYS A 73 -1.60 2.43 0.19
C LYS A 73 -0.34 3.26 0.48
N PHE A 74 -0.13 4.39 -0.21
CA PHE A 74 0.89 5.38 0.18
C PHE A 74 0.60 5.97 1.57
N ALA A 75 -0.67 6.23 1.92
CA ALA A 75 -1.03 6.67 3.26
C ALA A 75 -0.71 5.62 4.33
N VAL A 76 -0.96 4.33 4.07
CA VAL A 76 -0.57 3.21 4.95
C VAL A 76 0.95 3.18 5.15
N GLU A 77 1.75 3.36 4.08
CA GLU A 77 3.21 3.42 4.16
C GLU A 77 3.66 4.57 5.08
N GLY A 78 3.25 5.81 4.78
CA GLY A 78 3.65 6.99 5.54
C GLY A 78 3.27 6.91 7.02
N PHE A 79 2.02 6.51 7.31
CA PHE A 79 1.54 6.29 8.67
C PHE A 79 2.40 5.25 9.41
N SER A 80 2.67 4.11 8.78
CA SER A 80 3.40 3.01 9.42
C SER A 80 4.85 3.38 9.73
N LEU A 81 5.51 4.13 8.85
CA LEU A 81 6.88 4.62 9.05
C LEU A 81 6.98 5.58 10.24
N SER A 82 6.00 6.47 10.38
CA SER A 82 5.91 7.38 11.53
C SER A 82 5.64 6.60 12.82
N LEU A 83 4.60 5.77 12.81
CA LEU A 83 4.22 4.97 13.97
C LEU A 83 5.36 4.11 14.50
N ALA A 84 6.15 3.50 13.60
CA ALA A 84 7.30 2.67 14.00
C ALA A 84 8.31 3.43 14.88
N GLN A 85 8.52 4.71 14.59
CA GLN A 85 9.42 5.58 15.38
C GLN A 85 8.80 5.88 16.74
N GLU A 86 7.51 6.18 16.79
CA GLU A 86 6.77 6.55 18.01
C GLU A 86 6.72 5.41 19.04
N VAL A 87 6.55 4.17 18.55
CA VAL A 87 6.31 3.01 19.43
C VAL A 87 7.55 2.18 19.75
N LYS A 88 8.68 2.46 19.10
CA LYS A 88 9.94 1.73 19.26
C LYS A 88 10.39 1.63 20.74
N ALA A 89 10.29 2.71 21.49
CA ALA A 89 10.68 2.76 22.90
C ALA A 89 9.83 1.86 23.83
N PHE A 90 8.71 1.35 23.30
CA PHE A 90 7.82 0.44 24.02
C PHE A 90 8.00 -1.04 23.62
N GLY A 91 9.03 -1.37 22.83
CA GLY A 91 9.24 -2.74 22.36
C GLY A 91 8.17 -3.20 21.35
N ILE A 92 7.49 -2.25 20.67
CA ILE A 92 6.50 -2.53 19.65
C ILE A 92 7.17 -2.37 18.27
N HIS A 93 7.06 -3.40 17.42
CA HIS A 93 7.57 -3.38 16.07
C HIS A 93 6.43 -3.22 15.07
N VAL A 94 6.64 -2.35 14.10
CA VAL A 94 5.71 -2.15 12.97
C VAL A 94 6.39 -2.66 11.71
N THR A 95 5.69 -3.47 10.94
CA THR A 95 6.13 -3.93 9.61
C THR A 95 5.09 -3.55 8.58
N VAL A 96 5.50 -2.83 7.55
CA VAL A 96 4.72 -2.63 6.34
C VAL A 96 4.95 -3.84 5.44
N VAL A 97 3.88 -4.52 5.12
CA VAL A 97 3.88 -5.64 4.19
C VAL A 97 3.40 -5.14 2.84
N ALA A 98 4.24 -5.22 1.82
CA ALA A 98 3.93 -4.78 0.46
C ALA A 98 3.85 -5.98 -0.49
N PRO A 99 2.68 -6.65 -0.61
CA PRO A 99 2.52 -7.73 -1.57
C PRO A 99 2.53 -7.24 -3.01
N GLY A 100 3.05 -8.10 -3.90
CA GLY A 100 2.75 -8.05 -5.32
C GLY A 100 1.40 -8.69 -5.62
N PHE A 101 1.32 -9.47 -6.69
CA PHE A 101 0.08 -10.13 -7.11
C PHE A 101 -0.12 -11.47 -6.38
N ILE A 102 -0.94 -11.46 -5.34
CA ILE A 102 -1.30 -12.66 -4.57
C ILE A 102 -2.67 -13.17 -5.05
N ARG A 103 -2.79 -14.49 -5.24
CA ARG A 103 -4.02 -15.15 -5.72
C ARG A 103 -5.07 -15.20 -4.62
N THR A 104 -5.85 -14.14 -4.53
CA THR A 104 -6.96 -13.96 -3.61
C THR A 104 -8.16 -13.42 -4.39
N ASP A 105 -9.27 -13.23 -3.73
CA ASP A 105 -10.48 -12.62 -4.29
C ASP A 105 -10.36 -11.10 -4.47
N PHE A 106 -9.14 -10.51 -4.41
CA PHE A 106 -8.96 -9.05 -4.52
C PHE A 106 -9.47 -8.49 -5.85
N LEU A 107 -9.33 -9.25 -6.94
CA LEU A 107 -9.86 -8.91 -8.27
C LEU A 107 -11.23 -9.57 -8.55
N ASP A 108 -11.89 -10.12 -7.54
CA ASP A 108 -13.26 -10.59 -7.65
C ASP A 108 -14.23 -9.39 -7.59
N PRO A 109 -15.34 -9.41 -8.36
CA PRO A 109 -16.35 -8.34 -8.30
C PRO A 109 -16.90 -8.04 -6.91
N SER A 110 -16.82 -8.99 -6.00
CA SER A 110 -17.18 -8.80 -4.58
C SER A 110 -16.20 -7.95 -3.79
N SER A 111 -14.94 -7.86 -4.25
CA SER A 111 -13.82 -7.27 -3.51
C SER A 111 -13.25 -5.99 -4.09
N TYR A 112 -13.66 -5.57 -5.29
CA TYR A 112 -13.29 -4.27 -5.84
C TYR A 112 -14.53 -3.42 -6.15
N ARG A 113 -14.30 -2.14 -6.39
CA ARG A 113 -15.32 -1.19 -6.84
C ARG A 113 -14.87 -0.53 -8.13
N LEU A 114 -15.83 -0.23 -8.99
CA LEU A 114 -15.64 0.54 -10.22
C LEU A 114 -16.46 1.83 -10.12
N PRO A 115 -16.06 2.91 -10.79
CA PRO A 115 -16.88 4.12 -10.87
C PRO A 115 -18.17 3.86 -11.64
N ASP A 116 -19.26 4.50 -11.24
CA ASP A 116 -20.51 4.47 -11.97
C ASP A 116 -20.50 5.40 -13.18
N ALA A 117 -19.66 6.45 -13.17
CA ALA A 117 -19.55 7.41 -14.25
C ALA A 117 -18.71 6.86 -15.41
N SER A 118 -19.10 7.22 -16.63
CA SER A 118 -18.36 6.94 -17.87
C SER A 118 -18.14 8.25 -18.64
N ILE A 119 -16.90 8.46 -19.06
CA ILE A 119 -16.49 9.61 -19.87
C ILE A 119 -16.06 9.09 -21.25
N PRO A 120 -16.72 9.50 -22.35
CA PRO A 120 -16.44 8.96 -23.69
C PRO A 120 -14.98 9.06 -24.11
N ASP A 121 -14.29 10.14 -23.74
CA ASP A 121 -12.88 10.37 -24.10
C ASP A 121 -11.93 9.34 -23.48
N TYR A 122 -12.34 8.70 -22.39
CA TYR A 122 -11.58 7.63 -21.71
C TYR A 122 -12.00 6.21 -22.09
N ALA A 123 -13.04 6.03 -22.92
CA ALA A 123 -13.61 4.71 -23.16
C ALA A 123 -12.60 3.68 -23.65
N ALA A 124 -11.74 4.04 -24.61
CA ALA A 124 -10.72 3.12 -25.13
C ALA A 124 -9.65 2.76 -24.09
N MET A 125 -9.27 3.73 -23.24
CA MET A 125 -8.30 3.50 -22.17
C MET A 125 -8.92 2.62 -21.06
N ASP A 126 -10.14 2.89 -20.67
CA ASP A 126 -10.87 2.09 -19.65
C ASP A 126 -11.02 0.63 -20.10
N GLU A 127 -11.43 0.41 -21.35
CA GLU A 127 -11.53 -0.93 -21.93
C GLU A 127 -10.17 -1.65 -21.92
N ALA A 128 -9.11 -1.00 -22.40
CA ALA A 128 -7.77 -1.58 -22.43
C ALA A 128 -7.24 -1.95 -21.03
N LEU A 129 -7.45 -1.07 -20.03
CA LEU A 129 -7.01 -1.31 -18.65
C LEU A 129 -7.82 -2.44 -18.00
N ARG A 130 -9.15 -2.48 -18.20
CA ARG A 130 -10.00 -3.59 -17.72
C ARG A 130 -9.58 -4.91 -18.35
N ALA A 131 -9.33 -4.92 -19.66
CA ALA A 131 -8.85 -6.11 -20.37
C ALA A 131 -7.49 -6.59 -19.88
N ALA A 132 -6.64 -5.70 -19.40
CA ALA A 132 -5.33 -6.06 -18.84
C ALA A 132 -5.40 -6.61 -17.41
N TYR A 133 -6.26 -6.04 -16.54
CA TYR A 133 -6.28 -6.38 -15.11
C TYR A 133 -7.29 -7.47 -14.74
N LEU A 134 -8.53 -7.40 -15.24
CA LEU A 134 -9.59 -8.28 -14.76
C LEU A 134 -9.36 -9.77 -15.09
N PRO A 135 -8.81 -10.14 -16.26
CA PRO A 135 -8.51 -11.54 -16.55
C PRO A 135 -7.41 -12.16 -15.67
N MET A 136 -6.66 -11.35 -14.92
CA MET A 136 -5.65 -11.85 -13.98
C MET A 136 -6.27 -12.46 -12.71
N ASN A 137 -7.59 -12.31 -12.50
CA ASN A 137 -8.26 -12.88 -11.33
C ASN A 137 -8.03 -14.39 -11.25
N HIS A 138 -7.59 -14.86 -10.08
CA HIS A 138 -7.18 -16.25 -9.79
C HIS A 138 -6.02 -16.80 -10.65
N LEU A 139 -5.33 -15.94 -11.43
CA LEU A 139 -4.12 -16.29 -12.17
C LEU A 139 -2.84 -15.67 -11.58
N GLN A 140 -2.96 -14.92 -10.49
CA GLN A 140 -1.82 -14.28 -9.84
C GLN A 140 -0.81 -15.35 -9.36
N PRO A 141 0.51 -15.05 -9.42
CA PRO A 141 1.56 -16.02 -9.11
C PRO A 141 1.71 -16.30 -7.60
N GLY A 142 1.36 -15.33 -6.75
CA GLY A 142 1.56 -15.45 -5.31
C GLY A 142 0.53 -16.37 -4.65
N ASP A 143 1.00 -17.17 -3.68
CA ASP A 143 0.20 -18.12 -2.90
C ASP A 143 -0.20 -17.49 -1.55
N PRO A 144 -1.50 -17.28 -1.26
CA PRO A 144 -1.95 -16.67 -0.02
C PRO A 144 -1.61 -17.50 1.23
N ALA A 145 -1.55 -18.84 1.12
CA ALA A 145 -1.17 -19.68 2.24
C ALA A 145 0.33 -19.54 2.58
N ARG A 146 1.18 -19.36 1.57
CA ARG A 146 2.61 -19.05 1.78
C ARG A 146 2.79 -17.66 2.36
N LEU A 147 2.03 -16.65 1.87
CA LEU A 147 2.03 -15.32 2.47
C LEU A 147 1.63 -15.39 3.95
N GLY A 148 0.57 -16.11 4.29
CA GLY A 148 0.14 -16.27 5.69
C GLY A 148 1.22 -16.87 6.59
N ARG A 149 1.93 -17.90 6.13
CA ARG A 149 3.07 -18.47 6.87
C ARG A 149 4.19 -17.45 7.07
N ALA A 150 4.55 -16.71 6.04
CA ALA A 150 5.59 -15.68 6.13
C ALA A 150 5.20 -14.54 7.09
N LEU A 151 3.91 -14.16 7.16
CA LEU A 151 3.42 -13.19 8.15
C LEU A 151 3.58 -13.71 9.59
N VAL A 152 3.37 -15.01 9.83
CA VAL A 152 3.62 -15.63 11.14
C VAL A 152 5.12 -15.60 11.48
N GLU A 153 6.00 -15.92 10.53
CA GLU A 153 7.45 -15.83 10.70
C GLU A 153 7.92 -14.41 11.01
N LEU A 154 7.39 -13.42 10.29
CA LEU A 154 7.66 -12.00 10.57
C LEU A 154 7.21 -11.60 11.99
N ALA A 155 6.02 -12.03 12.39
CA ALA A 155 5.49 -11.74 13.72
C ALA A 155 6.30 -12.41 14.84
N ALA A 156 6.90 -13.57 14.58
CA ALA A 156 7.75 -14.30 15.53
C ALA A 156 9.20 -13.79 15.57
N SER A 157 9.64 -13.02 14.58
CA SER A 157 10.99 -12.48 14.50
C SER A 157 11.30 -11.53 15.67
N GLU A 158 12.49 -11.63 16.25
CA GLU A 158 12.97 -10.69 17.26
C GLU A 158 13.20 -9.29 16.67
N SER A 159 13.66 -9.22 15.43
CA SER A 159 13.95 -7.97 14.72
C SER A 159 13.30 -7.99 13.33
N PRO A 160 11.95 -7.87 13.25
CA PRO A 160 11.27 -7.86 11.96
C PRO A 160 11.66 -6.61 11.16
N PRO A 161 11.74 -6.70 9.83
CA PRO A 161 12.02 -5.54 9.00
C PRO A 161 10.87 -4.53 9.09
N LEU A 162 11.21 -3.24 8.97
CA LEU A 162 10.20 -2.19 8.88
C LEU A 162 9.35 -2.29 7.60
N ARG A 163 9.97 -2.73 6.50
CA ARG A 163 9.30 -3.01 5.21
C ARG A 163 9.66 -4.39 4.71
N TRP A 164 8.66 -5.06 4.15
CA TRP A 164 8.85 -6.36 3.52
C TRP A 164 8.01 -6.47 2.26
N SER A 165 8.68 -6.68 1.12
CA SER A 165 8.04 -6.93 -0.18
C SER A 165 7.73 -8.41 -0.31
N ALA A 166 6.47 -8.77 -0.49
CA ALA A 166 6.01 -10.15 -0.52
C ALA A 166 5.73 -10.62 -1.94
N GLY A 167 6.61 -11.44 -2.46
CA GLY A 167 6.60 -11.98 -3.82
C GLY A 167 7.78 -11.50 -4.64
N SER A 168 8.26 -12.34 -5.57
CA SER A 168 9.36 -11.99 -6.47
C SER A 168 8.99 -10.85 -7.43
N ASP A 169 7.74 -10.78 -7.84
CA ASP A 169 7.15 -9.68 -8.59
C ASP A 169 7.17 -8.37 -7.78
N ALA A 170 6.82 -8.42 -6.50
CA ALA A 170 6.91 -7.26 -5.62
C ALA A 170 8.35 -6.75 -5.50
N VAL A 171 9.32 -7.64 -5.32
CA VAL A 171 10.75 -7.27 -5.25
C VAL A 171 11.18 -6.58 -6.53
N GLN A 172 10.86 -7.15 -7.71
CA GLN A 172 11.22 -6.57 -9.01
C GLN A 172 10.60 -5.18 -9.22
N MET A 173 9.32 -5.00 -8.88
CA MET A 173 8.63 -3.71 -8.99
C MET A 173 9.24 -2.65 -8.06
N VAL A 174 9.60 -3.04 -6.84
CA VAL A 174 10.23 -2.13 -5.88
C VAL A 174 11.63 -1.74 -6.34
N ASP A 175 12.44 -2.68 -6.82
CA ASP A 175 13.77 -2.41 -7.38
C ASP A 175 13.70 -1.44 -8.56
N ALA A 176 12.76 -1.66 -9.49
CA ALA A 176 12.54 -0.76 -10.62
C ALA A 176 12.16 0.64 -10.15
N ARG A 177 11.22 0.75 -9.19
CA ARG A 177 10.78 2.06 -8.66
C ARG A 177 11.90 2.80 -7.91
N LEU A 178 12.73 2.10 -7.18
CA LEU A 178 13.90 2.71 -6.51
C LEU A 178 14.90 3.26 -7.52
N ALA A 179 15.14 2.55 -8.62
CA ALA A 179 16.00 3.04 -9.71
C ALA A 179 15.42 4.31 -10.37
N GLU A 180 14.11 4.35 -10.63
CA GLU A 180 13.41 5.53 -11.16
C GLU A 180 13.54 6.72 -10.20
N LEU A 181 13.21 6.53 -8.93
CA LEU A 181 13.30 7.58 -7.91
C LEU A 181 14.72 8.14 -7.80
N LYS A 182 15.72 7.25 -7.89
CA LYS A 182 17.13 7.66 -7.89
C LYS A 182 17.47 8.53 -9.11
N ALA A 183 17.01 8.15 -10.30
CA ALA A 183 17.22 8.90 -11.51
C ALA A 183 16.52 10.28 -11.49
N GLU A 184 15.26 10.32 -11.02
CA GLU A 184 14.49 11.56 -10.83
C GLU A 184 15.24 12.52 -9.86
N LEU A 185 15.71 12.00 -8.72
CA LEU A 185 16.46 12.76 -7.73
C LEU A 185 17.76 13.31 -8.33
N ASP A 186 18.52 12.49 -9.07
CA ASP A 186 19.79 12.91 -9.65
C ASP A 186 19.60 13.98 -10.74
N ALA A 187 18.55 13.84 -11.56
CA ALA A 187 18.19 14.82 -12.57
C ALA A 187 17.80 16.19 -11.96
N GLY A 188 17.13 16.19 -10.81
CA GLY A 188 16.69 17.41 -10.12
C GLY A 188 17.71 18.02 -9.18
N ARG A 189 18.82 17.36 -8.88
CA ARG A 189 19.74 17.69 -7.77
C ARG A 189 20.24 19.14 -7.77
N ALA A 190 20.64 19.64 -8.91
CA ALA A 190 21.17 21.01 -9.03
C ALA A 190 20.10 22.07 -8.73
N LEU A 191 18.88 21.86 -9.26
CA LEU A 191 17.74 22.74 -9.00
C LEU A 191 17.30 22.64 -7.53
N SER A 192 17.31 21.43 -6.95
CA SER A 192 16.97 21.23 -5.53
C SER A 192 17.92 22.01 -4.60
N ALA A 193 19.22 22.00 -4.88
CA ALA A 193 20.20 22.75 -4.09
C ALA A 193 20.06 24.27 -4.25
N SER A 194 19.48 24.76 -5.34
CA SER A 194 19.34 26.21 -5.59
C SER A 194 18.32 26.91 -4.69
N VAL A 195 17.52 26.14 -3.92
CA VAL A 195 16.56 26.72 -2.95
C VAL A 195 17.15 26.87 -1.54
N ASP A 196 18.38 26.44 -1.33
CA ASP A 196 19.05 26.62 -0.05
C ASP A 196 19.36 28.12 0.16
N GLY A 197 18.96 28.66 1.32
CA GLY A 197 19.21 30.04 1.67
C GLY A 197 20.59 30.21 2.32
N GLU A 198 21.26 31.35 2.05
CA GLU A 198 22.45 31.77 2.79
C GLU A 198 22.01 32.41 4.12
N TRP A 199 21.60 31.56 5.09
CA TRP A 199 21.25 32.02 6.44
C TRP A 199 22.50 31.88 7.33
N ALA A 200 23.04 33.00 7.78
CA ALA A 200 24.17 33.07 8.75
C ALA A 200 23.64 32.81 10.18
#